data_b721837f4d982ec3dad08ac27e532ece
#
_entry.id   b721837f4d982ec3dad08ac27e532ece
#
_cell.length_a   1.000
_cell.length_b   1.000
_cell.length_c   1.000
_cell.angle_alpha   90.00
_cell.angle_beta   90.00
_cell.angle_gamma   90.00
#
_symmetry.space_group_name_H-M   'P 1'
#
loop_
_entity.id
_entity.type
_entity.pdbx_description
1 polymer ?
#
loop_
_entity_poly.entity_id
_entity_poly.type
_entity_poly.pdbx_seq_one_letter_code
_entity_poly.pdbx_strand_id
1 'polypeptide(L)'
;MTLWIDVTDIYHWGLGHLTGIQRASASVLSELMVIRSDIQLFAYHPSEQVLRKVDVCSLPPVVRHHIGSREGIAASDVESSIVAGRPQKLRDVLVRARLHWGPRLWFLKPLVRRVRLVFRHQREKWGSRETIEAVKGLKRSARHLLSLVWRNLTGLERSAQSLVLTPIQTIKPEETIFKKGDVCLALSATWGFTRYGDVIAANLQASGAKCINTLYDLIPTLFPQWVLAGQSQMITLWARQQIENADVVLTISEFQKREISGYIETDRLPERPIEVIHLGDSPKLVAATSASPPLPRYVPERKFVICVSTLDVRKNHGLLYRVWQRLAEELGPDCPQLLFIGTPHLHVSDLLHQIRYDRSVNKVIVHLADVSDEELAWYYKNCAFTIYPSIYEGWGLPISESLSLGRYCIAGNRTSLPEAGGDLVDYFDPFDFAACYKLVYKAATDPDYVQAYEERIRANYVPYRWAQTAAHISEIVDRLSEPHQGRVD
;
A
#
# COMPACT_ATOMS: atom_id res chain seq x y z
N MET A 1 4.00 8.23 31.14
CA MET A 1 4.20 8.31 29.68
C MET A 1 3.12 7.52 29.00
N THR A 2 2.57 8.03 27.91
CA THR A 2 1.62 7.30 27.03
C THR A 2 2.20 7.28 25.62
N LEU A 3 2.16 6.13 24.97
CA LEU A 3 2.47 6.02 23.55
C LEU A 3 1.17 6.24 22.75
N TRP A 4 1.09 7.36 22.05
CA TRP A 4 -0.02 7.71 21.18
C TRP A 4 0.28 7.27 19.74
N ILE A 5 -0.51 6.36 19.19
CA ILE A 5 -0.34 5.89 17.82
C ILE A 5 -1.37 6.54 16.91
N ASP A 6 -0.87 7.20 15.85
CA ASP A 6 -1.69 7.74 14.78
C ASP A 6 -2.25 6.62 13.91
N VAL A 7 -3.57 6.50 13.89
CA VAL A 7 -4.30 5.55 13.07
C VAL A 7 -5.14 6.24 11.98
N THR A 8 -4.92 7.53 11.72
CA THR A 8 -5.74 8.37 10.81
C THR A 8 -5.98 7.71 9.45
N ASP A 9 -4.94 7.22 8.79
CA ASP A 9 -5.05 6.59 7.48
C ASP A 9 -5.89 5.31 7.53
N ILE A 10 -5.58 4.40 8.45
CA ILE A 10 -6.31 3.14 8.60
C ILE A 10 -7.71 3.32 9.21
N TYR A 11 -7.94 4.37 10.00
CA TYR A 11 -9.25 4.73 10.55
C TYR A 11 -10.22 5.18 9.45
N HIS A 12 -9.74 5.98 8.49
CA HIS A 12 -10.51 6.45 7.33
C HIS A 12 -10.47 5.50 6.13
N TRP A 13 -9.87 4.31 6.28
CA TRP A 13 -9.69 3.36 5.19
C TRP A 13 -11.02 2.78 4.72
N GLY A 14 -11.37 3.02 3.46
CA GLY A 14 -12.65 2.63 2.87
C GLY A 14 -12.59 1.43 1.92
N LEU A 15 -11.42 0.81 1.72
CA LEU A 15 -11.24 -0.33 0.82
C LEU A 15 -11.44 -1.65 1.58
N GLY A 16 -11.79 -2.70 0.83
CA GLY A 16 -12.05 -4.03 1.40
C GLY A 16 -10.80 -4.83 1.80
N HIS A 17 -9.58 -4.34 1.46
CA HIS A 17 -8.31 -4.98 1.81
C HIS A 17 -7.25 -3.91 2.08
N LEU A 18 -6.27 -4.23 2.93
CA LEU A 18 -5.14 -3.36 3.24
C LEU A 18 -4.05 -3.52 2.17
N THR A 19 -3.39 -2.42 1.83
CA THR A 19 -2.26 -2.41 0.88
C THR A 19 -1.00 -1.87 1.56
N GLY A 20 0.16 -2.23 1.04
CA GLY A 20 1.45 -1.63 1.36
C GLY A 20 1.59 -1.03 2.76
N ILE A 21 1.57 0.30 2.84
CA ILE A 21 1.75 1.07 4.08
C ILE A 21 0.68 0.74 5.13
N GLN A 22 -0.61 0.61 4.73
CA GLN A 22 -1.69 0.30 5.66
C GLN A 22 -1.52 -1.08 6.30
N ARG A 23 -1.03 -2.07 5.53
CA ARG A 23 -0.71 -3.40 6.04
C ARG A 23 0.45 -3.31 7.04
N ALA A 24 1.50 -2.57 6.71
CA ALA A 24 2.64 -2.36 7.61
C ALA A 24 2.20 -1.69 8.91
N SER A 25 1.45 -0.58 8.84
CA SER A 25 0.95 0.15 10.01
C SER A 25 0.07 -0.73 10.90
N ALA A 26 -0.85 -1.51 10.32
CA ALA A 26 -1.72 -2.41 11.08
C ALA A 26 -0.95 -3.58 11.71
N SER A 27 0.08 -4.10 11.03
CA SER A 27 0.92 -5.18 11.56
C SER A 27 1.78 -4.71 12.73
N VAL A 28 2.41 -3.54 12.61
CA VAL A 28 3.19 -2.94 13.71
C VAL A 28 2.29 -2.60 14.89
N LEU A 29 1.12 -2.01 14.65
CA LEU A 29 0.14 -1.71 15.71
C LEU A 29 -0.25 -2.98 16.47
N SER A 30 -0.58 -4.07 15.75
CA SER A 30 -0.94 -5.35 16.36
C SER A 30 0.14 -5.89 17.29
N GLU A 31 1.40 -5.86 16.88
CA GLU A 31 2.52 -6.35 17.69
C GLU A 31 2.86 -5.41 18.85
N LEU A 32 2.79 -4.08 18.65
CA LEU A 32 3.00 -3.12 19.74
C LEU A 32 1.97 -3.30 20.85
N MET A 33 0.70 -3.55 20.52
CA MET A 33 -0.36 -3.78 21.51
C MET A 33 -0.13 -5.05 22.35
N VAL A 34 0.66 -6.02 21.85
CA VAL A 34 1.05 -7.22 22.61
C VAL A 34 2.13 -6.92 23.64
N ILE A 35 3.11 -6.06 23.29
CA ILE A 35 4.30 -5.82 24.12
C ILE A 35 4.19 -4.58 25.01
N ARG A 36 3.20 -3.71 24.80
CA ARG A 36 3.01 -2.45 25.55
C ARG A 36 1.57 -2.29 26.01
N SER A 37 1.40 -1.88 27.28
CA SER A 37 0.10 -1.58 27.90
C SER A 37 -0.25 -0.09 27.94
N ASP A 38 0.70 0.78 27.58
CA ASP A 38 0.58 2.24 27.66
C ASP A 38 0.13 2.90 26.35
N ILE A 39 -0.42 2.11 25.41
CA ILE A 39 -0.85 2.58 24.08
C ILE A 39 -2.22 3.26 24.14
N GLN A 40 -2.32 4.41 23.49
CA GLN A 40 -3.57 5.07 23.13
C GLN A 40 -3.59 5.33 21.61
N LEU A 41 -4.78 5.23 20.99
CA LEU A 41 -4.94 5.52 19.58
C LEU A 41 -5.58 6.88 19.38
N PHE A 42 -5.20 7.56 18.30
CA PHE A 42 -5.88 8.77 17.88
C PHE A 42 -6.03 8.83 16.35
N ALA A 43 -7.02 9.60 15.90
CA ALA A 43 -7.21 9.91 14.49
C ALA A 43 -7.49 11.41 14.30
N TYR A 44 -7.04 11.93 13.18
CA TYR A 44 -7.36 13.28 12.73
C TYR A 44 -8.75 13.30 12.08
N HIS A 45 -9.56 14.29 12.46
CA HIS A 45 -10.89 14.56 11.91
C HIS A 45 -10.86 15.76 10.95
N PRO A 46 -10.83 15.55 9.63
CA PRO A 46 -10.61 16.64 8.65
C PRO A 46 -11.68 17.73 8.65
N SER A 47 -12.94 17.38 8.94
CA SER A 47 -14.06 18.33 8.98
C SER A 47 -13.99 19.32 10.13
N GLU A 48 -13.38 18.92 11.24
CA GLU A 48 -13.28 19.72 12.45
C GLU A 48 -11.85 20.24 12.68
N GLN A 49 -10.87 19.68 11.96
CA GLN A 49 -9.44 19.97 12.07
C GLN A 49 -8.89 19.74 13.50
N VAL A 50 -9.31 18.62 14.11
CA VAL A 50 -8.89 18.25 15.47
C VAL A 50 -8.38 16.82 15.52
N LEU A 51 -7.57 16.50 16.52
CA LEU A 51 -7.21 15.14 16.90
C LEU A 51 -8.20 14.60 17.92
N ARG A 52 -8.63 13.36 17.76
CA ARG A 52 -9.50 12.68 18.72
C ARG A 52 -8.94 11.32 19.08
N LYS A 53 -9.02 10.97 20.36
CA LYS A 53 -8.81 9.62 20.83
C LYS A 53 -9.82 8.69 20.17
N VAL A 54 -9.36 7.52 19.72
CA VAL A 54 -10.20 6.48 19.11
C VAL A 54 -9.92 5.13 19.76
N ASP A 55 -10.91 4.26 19.76
CA ASP A 55 -10.78 2.89 20.26
C ASP A 55 -10.60 1.91 19.10
N VAL A 56 -9.97 0.77 19.37
CA VAL A 56 -9.78 -0.31 18.37
C VAL A 56 -11.12 -0.74 17.76
N CYS A 57 -12.19 -0.78 18.56
CA CYS A 57 -13.54 -1.13 18.09
C CYS A 57 -14.10 -0.17 17.04
N SER A 58 -13.61 1.07 16.99
CA SER A 58 -14.02 2.08 16.00
C SER A 58 -13.28 1.98 14.66
N LEU A 59 -12.23 1.16 14.57
CA LEU A 59 -11.49 0.94 13.33
C LEU A 59 -12.33 0.13 12.32
N PRO A 60 -12.09 0.30 11.01
CA PRO A 60 -12.77 -0.48 9.97
C PRO A 60 -12.64 -2.00 10.19
N PRO A 61 -13.67 -2.81 9.81
CA PRO A 61 -13.63 -4.26 10.02
C PRO A 61 -12.39 -4.96 9.45
N VAL A 62 -11.91 -4.54 8.28
CA VAL A 62 -10.71 -5.10 7.66
C VAL A 62 -9.46 -4.87 8.52
N VAL A 63 -9.36 -3.71 9.17
CA VAL A 63 -8.26 -3.35 10.07
C VAL A 63 -8.37 -4.17 11.36
N ARG A 64 -9.56 -4.21 11.97
CA ARG A 64 -9.82 -5.00 13.19
C ARG A 64 -9.53 -6.49 12.97
N HIS A 65 -9.95 -7.04 11.83
CA HIS A 65 -9.63 -8.43 11.48
C HIS A 65 -8.12 -8.65 11.35
N HIS A 66 -7.38 -7.70 10.79
CA HIS A 66 -5.93 -7.79 10.67
C HIS A 66 -5.23 -7.76 12.04
N ILE A 67 -5.69 -6.89 12.94
CA ILE A 67 -5.14 -6.77 14.31
C ILE A 67 -5.56 -7.99 15.16
N GLY A 68 -6.85 -8.37 15.14
CA GLY A 68 -7.42 -9.39 16.04
C GLY A 68 -7.21 -10.83 15.62
N SER A 69 -6.71 -11.12 14.40
CA SER A 69 -6.47 -12.51 13.96
C SER A 69 -5.38 -13.26 14.76
N ARG A 70 -4.79 -12.64 15.76
CA ARG A 70 -3.80 -13.24 16.68
C ARG A 70 -4.27 -13.38 18.12
N GLU A 71 -5.27 -12.60 18.54
CA GLU A 71 -5.93 -12.77 19.84
C GLU A 71 -7.27 -13.46 19.57
N GLY A 72 -7.53 -14.61 20.18
CA GLY A 72 -8.72 -15.43 20.03
C GLY A 72 -10.07 -14.75 20.34
N ILE A 73 -10.31 -13.59 19.76
CA ILE A 73 -11.59 -12.89 19.74
C ILE A 73 -12.49 -13.68 18.78
N ALA A 74 -13.49 -14.34 19.34
CA ALA A 74 -14.38 -15.27 18.66
C ALA A 74 -14.95 -14.69 17.35
N ALA A 75 -14.85 -15.46 16.29
CA ALA A 75 -15.40 -15.17 14.95
C ALA A 75 -16.93 -14.97 14.90
N SER A 76 -17.64 -15.15 16.04
CA SER A 76 -19.11 -15.07 16.14
C SER A 76 -19.71 -13.68 15.97
N ASP A 77 -18.90 -12.59 16.17
CA ASP A 77 -19.45 -11.23 16.13
C ASP A 77 -19.35 -10.54 14.77
N VAL A 78 -18.66 -11.17 13.80
CA VAL A 78 -18.39 -10.57 12.48
C VAL A 78 -19.51 -10.91 11.47
N GLU A 79 -20.16 -12.06 11.59
CA GLU A 79 -21.23 -12.47 10.64
C GLU A 79 -22.57 -11.74 10.83
N SER A 80 -22.87 -11.26 12.03
CA SER A 80 -24.16 -10.62 12.33
C SER A 80 -24.30 -9.18 11.81
N SER A 81 -23.20 -8.49 11.49
CA SER A 81 -23.21 -7.08 11.07
C SER A 81 -23.33 -6.86 9.55
N ILE A 82 -23.25 -7.92 8.75
CA ILE A 82 -23.28 -7.83 7.26
C ILE A 82 -24.73 -7.82 6.70
N VAL A 83 -25.72 -8.23 7.46
CA VAL A 83 -27.10 -8.49 6.96
C VAL A 83 -28.09 -7.34 7.17
N ALA A 84 -27.79 -6.30 7.95
CA ALA A 84 -28.74 -5.26 8.30
C ALA A 84 -28.42 -3.86 7.74
N GLY A 85 -28.51 -3.68 6.43
CA GLY A 85 -28.38 -2.37 5.77
C GLY A 85 -29.39 -2.17 4.66
N ARG A 86 -30.66 -1.81 4.99
CA ARG A 86 -31.71 -1.47 4.02
C ARG A 86 -31.36 -0.18 3.22
N PRO A 87 -31.75 -0.11 1.92
CA PRO A 87 -31.35 0.98 1.01
C PRO A 87 -32.34 2.17 1.05
N GLN A 88 -32.42 2.89 2.17
CA GLN A 88 -33.23 4.10 2.26
C GLN A 88 -32.45 5.39 1.90
N LYS A 89 -31.11 5.34 1.92
CA LYS A 89 -30.24 6.54 1.77
C LYS A 89 -29.97 6.99 0.32
N LEU A 90 -30.30 6.20 -0.70
CA LEU A 90 -29.99 6.58 -2.09
C LEU A 90 -30.93 7.70 -2.60
N ARG A 91 -32.15 7.75 -2.12
CA ARG A 91 -33.15 8.76 -2.50
C ARG A 91 -32.81 10.13 -1.91
N ASP A 92 -32.28 10.16 -0.68
CA ASP A 92 -31.92 11.40 0.02
C ASP A 92 -30.62 12.00 -0.49
N VAL A 93 -29.66 11.17 -0.92
CA VAL A 93 -28.43 11.63 -1.57
C VAL A 93 -28.70 12.23 -2.94
N LEU A 94 -29.64 11.66 -3.71
CA LEU A 94 -30.03 12.17 -5.03
C LEU A 94 -30.86 13.48 -4.92
N VAL A 95 -31.64 13.64 -3.86
CA VAL A 95 -32.38 14.89 -3.60
C VAL A 95 -31.45 16.01 -3.17
N ARG A 96 -30.47 15.75 -2.30
CA ARG A 96 -29.46 16.76 -1.90
C ARG A 96 -28.52 17.16 -3.05
N ALA A 97 -28.11 16.21 -3.88
CA ALA A 97 -27.34 16.50 -5.09
C ALA A 97 -28.13 17.37 -6.10
N ARG A 98 -29.45 17.25 -6.16
CA ARG A 98 -30.29 18.03 -7.08
C ARG A 98 -30.37 19.52 -6.70
N LEU A 99 -30.23 19.87 -5.43
CA LEU A 99 -30.32 21.24 -4.92
C LEU A 99 -29.03 22.05 -5.06
N HIS A 100 -27.87 21.41 -5.09
CA HIS A 100 -26.56 22.10 -5.13
C HIS A 100 -25.87 22.14 -6.51
N TRP A 101 -26.30 21.34 -7.51
CA TRP A 101 -25.50 21.05 -8.72
C TRP A 101 -26.22 21.31 -10.04
N GLY A 102 -27.32 22.03 -10.03
CA GLY A 102 -28.21 22.22 -11.18
C GLY A 102 -27.57 22.69 -12.49
N PRO A 103 -26.75 23.76 -12.55
CA PRO A 103 -26.27 24.33 -13.84
C PRO A 103 -24.98 23.72 -14.38
N ARG A 104 -24.12 23.14 -13.54
CA ARG A 104 -22.74 22.73 -13.92
C ARG A 104 -22.58 21.32 -14.48
N LEU A 105 -23.59 20.48 -14.41
CA LEU A 105 -23.55 19.09 -14.88
C LEU A 105 -24.48 18.80 -16.08
N TRP A 106 -24.85 19.82 -16.84
CA TRP A 106 -25.72 19.67 -18.01
C TRP A 106 -25.16 18.68 -19.06
N PHE A 107 -23.85 18.56 -19.20
CA PHE A 107 -23.16 17.63 -20.11
C PHE A 107 -23.33 16.16 -19.71
N LEU A 108 -23.70 15.85 -18.47
CA LEU A 108 -23.99 14.48 -18.01
C LEU A 108 -25.46 14.04 -18.27
N LYS A 109 -26.35 14.98 -18.68
CA LYS A 109 -27.75 14.68 -19.00
C LYS A 109 -27.92 13.57 -20.06
N PRO A 110 -27.11 13.51 -21.15
CA PRO A 110 -27.22 12.43 -22.13
C PRO A 110 -26.84 11.07 -21.56
N LEU A 111 -25.82 11.01 -20.69
CA LEU A 111 -25.35 9.79 -20.05
C LEU A 111 -26.41 9.24 -19.07
N VAL A 112 -26.97 10.11 -18.23
CA VAL A 112 -28.04 9.74 -17.28
C VAL A 112 -29.29 9.29 -18.04
N ARG A 113 -29.59 9.89 -19.20
CA ARG A 113 -30.71 9.52 -20.05
C ARG A 113 -30.51 8.17 -20.73
N ARG A 114 -29.29 7.86 -21.19
CA ARG A 114 -28.91 6.54 -21.72
C ARG A 114 -28.97 5.46 -20.66
N VAL A 115 -28.44 5.70 -19.47
CA VAL A 115 -28.49 4.77 -18.34
C VAL A 115 -29.94 4.49 -17.95
N ARG A 116 -30.84 5.50 -17.90
CA ARG A 116 -32.27 5.31 -17.64
C ARG A 116 -32.99 4.49 -18.74
N LEU A 117 -32.61 4.69 -20.01
CA LEU A 117 -33.16 3.95 -21.13
C LEU A 117 -32.76 2.47 -21.08
N VAL A 118 -31.53 2.16 -20.77
CA VAL A 118 -31.02 0.78 -20.59
C VAL A 118 -31.77 0.10 -19.42
N PHE A 119 -31.90 0.80 -18.28
CA PHE A 119 -32.66 0.27 -17.13
C PHE A 119 -34.17 0.08 -17.41
N ARG A 120 -34.77 0.90 -18.28
CA ARG A 120 -36.19 0.77 -18.63
C ARG A 120 -36.48 -0.39 -19.58
N HIS A 121 -35.53 -0.68 -20.49
CA HIS A 121 -35.68 -1.75 -21.48
C HIS A 121 -35.39 -3.15 -20.93
N GLN A 122 -34.62 -3.25 -19.83
CA GLN A 122 -34.25 -4.54 -19.22
C GLN A 122 -35.14 -4.96 -18.04
N ARG A 123 -36.16 -4.16 -17.65
CA ARG A 123 -37.01 -4.45 -16.49
C ARG A 123 -37.85 -5.74 -16.64
N GLU A 124 -38.02 -6.22 -17.86
CA GLU A 124 -38.81 -7.42 -18.18
C GLU A 124 -38.02 -8.74 -18.18
N LYS A 125 -36.66 -8.69 -18.05
CA LYS A 125 -35.80 -9.89 -18.09
C LYS A 125 -35.00 -10.15 -16.79
N TRP A 126 -35.47 -9.64 -15.67
CA TRP A 126 -34.75 -9.75 -14.39
C TRP A 126 -35.10 -11.05 -13.66
N GLY A 127 -34.27 -12.08 -13.82
CA GLY A 127 -34.42 -13.37 -13.12
C GLY A 127 -33.19 -14.28 -13.17
N SER A 128 -32.16 -13.98 -14.00
CA SER A 128 -31.00 -14.86 -14.09
C SER A 128 -29.83 -14.42 -13.22
N ARG A 129 -29.06 -15.39 -12.73
CA ARG A 129 -27.87 -15.18 -11.91
C ARG A 129 -26.82 -14.28 -12.60
N GLU A 130 -26.73 -14.36 -13.92
CA GLU A 130 -25.85 -13.54 -14.77
C GLU A 130 -26.24 -12.07 -14.78
N THR A 131 -27.53 -11.75 -14.75
CA THR A 131 -28.02 -10.37 -14.72
C THR A 131 -27.71 -9.70 -13.38
N ILE A 132 -27.74 -10.46 -12.28
CA ILE A 132 -27.39 -9.96 -10.94
C ILE A 132 -25.89 -9.65 -10.86
N GLU A 133 -25.03 -10.48 -11.43
CA GLU A 133 -23.58 -10.23 -11.49
C GLU A 133 -23.23 -9.06 -12.41
N ALA A 134 -23.87 -8.92 -13.56
CA ALA A 134 -23.69 -7.78 -14.45
C ALA A 134 -24.09 -6.45 -13.77
N VAL A 135 -25.18 -6.44 -13.00
CA VAL A 135 -25.60 -5.26 -12.21
C VAL A 135 -24.65 -4.95 -11.07
N LYS A 136 -24.09 -5.96 -10.41
CA LYS A 136 -23.05 -5.76 -9.39
C LYS A 136 -21.75 -5.22 -10.01
N GLY A 137 -21.38 -5.68 -11.22
CA GLY A 137 -20.26 -5.15 -12.00
C GLY A 137 -20.47 -3.69 -12.40
N LEU A 138 -21.65 -3.34 -12.90
CA LEU A 138 -22.01 -1.96 -13.25
C LEU A 138 -22.01 -1.02 -12.03
N LYS A 139 -22.47 -1.48 -10.87
CA LYS A 139 -22.42 -0.72 -9.61
C LYS A 139 -20.98 -0.49 -9.15
N ARG A 140 -20.08 -1.45 -9.31
CA ARG A 140 -18.64 -1.30 -9.00
C ARG A 140 -18.00 -0.28 -9.94
N SER A 141 -18.21 -0.40 -11.25
CA SER A 141 -17.69 0.53 -12.26
C SER A 141 -18.25 1.95 -12.10
N ALA A 142 -19.52 2.10 -11.78
CA ALA A 142 -20.14 3.40 -11.52
C ALA A 142 -19.59 4.06 -10.24
N ARG A 143 -19.32 3.31 -9.16
CA ARG A 143 -18.66 3.83 -7.95
C ARG A 143 -17.22 4.24 -8.23
N HIS A 144 -16.51 3.44 -9.01
CA HIS A 144 -15.13 3.75 -9.40
C HIS A 144 -15.07 5.01 -10.27
N LEU A 145 -15.94 5.13 -11.27
CA LEU A 145 -16.08 6.34 -12.11
C LEU A 145 -16.47 7.58 -11.28
N LEU A 146 -17.41 7.44 -10.36
CA LEU A 146 -17.80 8.54 -9.46
C LEU A 146 -16.66 8.93 -8.52
N SER A 147 -15.88 7.98 -8.03
CA SER A 147 -14.70 8.27 -7.21
C SER A 147 -13.60 8.95 -8.01
N LEU A 148 -13.37 8.55 -9.26
CA LEU A 148 -12.41 9.18 -10.16
C LEU A 148 -12.85 10.59 -10.57
N VAL A 149 -14.12 10.78 -10.91
CA VAL A 149 -14.71 12.10 -11.22
C VAL A 149 -14.66 13.00 -9.98
N TRP A 150 -14.96 12.47 -8.80
CA TRP A 150 -14.90 13.24 -7.55
C TRP A 150 -13.46 13.62 -7.19
N ARG A 151 -12.49 12.70 -7.35
CA ARG A 151 -11.06 13.00 -7.15
C ARG A 151 -10.55 14.05 -8.14
N ASN A 152 -10.93 13.97 -9.42
CA ASN A 152 -10.51 14.95 -10.42
C ASN A 152 -11.16 16.31 -10.22
N LEU A 153 -12.46 16.38 -9.87
CA LEU A 153 -13.16 17.62 -9.59
C LEU A 153 -12.65 18.31 -8.31
N THR A 154 -12.39 17.56 -7.25
CA THR A 154 -11.81 18.10 -6.02
C THR A 154 -10.33 18.47 -6.18
N GLY A 155 -9.61 17.85 -7.10
CA GLY A 155 -8.25 18.22 -7.47
C GLY A 155 -8.17 19.53 -8.29
N LEU A 156 -9.11 19.74 -9.21
CA LEU A 156 -9.17 20.95 -10.05
C LEU A 156 -9.65 22.19 -9.29
N GLU A 157 -10.56 22.06 -8.33
CA GLU A 157 -11.00 23.20 -7.49
C GLU A 157 -9.92 23.63 -6.50
N ARG A 158 -9.01 22.75 -6.10
CA ARG A 158 -7.92 23.06 -5.16
C ARG A 158 -6.76 23.83 -5.81
N SER A 159 -6.59 23.75 -7.11
CA SER A 159 -5.52 24.50 -7.81
C SER A 159 -5.92 25.94 -8.20
N ALA A 160 -7.19 26.35 -8.03
CA ALA A 160 -7.69 27.67 -8.47
C ALA A 160 -8.11 28.60 -7.32
N GLN A 161 -8.15 28.12 -6.09
CA GLN A 161 -8.33 29.01 -4.93
C GLN A 161 -7.01 29.06 -4.15
N SER A 162 -6.35 30.23 -4.19
CA SER A 162 -5.45 30.62 -3.12
C SER A 162 -6.28 30.55 -1.83
N LEU A 163 -6.18 29.41 -1.16
CA LEU A 163 -6.74 29.24 0.18
C LEU A 163 -6.10 30.34 1.05
N VAL A 164 -6.85 31.37 1.36
CA VAL A 164 -6.59 32.16 2.56
C VAL A 164 -6.74 31.16 3.69
N LEU A 165 -5.63 30.52 4.04
CA LEU A 165 -5.56 29.60 5.17
C LEU A 165 -5.83 30.46 6.40
N THR A 166 -7.01 30.33 6.98
CA THR A 166 -7.23 30.85 8.33
C THR A 166 -6.12 30.29 9.22
N PRO A 167 -5.43 31.13 9.99
CA PRO A 167 -4.41 30.63 10.93
C PRO A 167 -5.02 29.53 11.78
N ILE A 168 -4.24 28.48 12.07
CA ILE A 168 -4.66 27.50 13.08
C ILE A 168 -4.80 28.28 14.38
N GLN A 169 -5.94 28.14 15.05
CA GLN A 169 -6.11 28.68 16.39
C GLN A 169 -5.02 28.09 17.29
N THR A 170 -4.38 28.92 18.08
CA THR A 170 -3.41 28.45 19.06
C THR A 170 -4.09 27.47 20.00
N ILE A 171 -3.63 26.23 19.98
CA ILE A 171 -4.14 25.15 20.84
C ILE A 171 -3.58 25.40 22.23
N LYS A 172 -4.44 25.44 23.25
CA LYS A 172 -4.02 25.54 24.63
C LYS A 172 -3.60 24.18 25.20
N PRO A 173 -2.71 24.11 26.18
CA PRO A 173 -2.27 22.84 26.76
C PRO A 173 -3.40 21.93 27.26
N GLU A 174 -4.52 22.51 27.73
CA GLU A 174 -5.70 21.77 28.16
C GLU A 174 -6.58 21.24 27.01
N GLU A 175 -6.39 21.73 25.80
CA GLU A 175 -7.16 21.36 24.59
C GLU A 175 -6.49 20.25 23.78
N THR A 176 -5.19 19.95 24.03
CA THR A 176 -4.48 18.87 23.35
C THR A 176 -4.77 17.50 23.98
N ILE A 177 -4.76 16.45 23.15
CA ILE A 177 -4.87 15.07 23.65
C ILE A 177 -3.57 14.57 24.30
N PHE A 178 -2.42 15.18 23.98
CA PHE A 178 -1.10 14.80 24.46
C PHE A 178 -0.73 15.51 25.77
N LYS A 179 0.17 14.92 26.52
CA LYS A 179 0.76 15.52 27.74
C LYS A 179 2.27 15.54 27.60
N LYS A 180 2.91 16.40 28.42
CA LYS A 180 4.37 16.41 28.51
C LYS A 180 4.89 15.04 28.95
N GLY A 181 5.86 14.52 28.20
CA GLY A 181 6.43 13.19 28.39
C GLY A 181 5.72 12.07 27.63
N ASP A 182 4.62 12.36 26.92
CA ASP A 182 4.03 11.41 25.96
C ASP A 182 4.85 11.35 24.67
N VAL A 183 4.71 10.24 23.94
CA VAL A 183 5.30 10.04 22.60
C VAL A 183 4.19 9.82 21.59
N CYS A 184 4.21 10.58 20.51
CA CYS A 184 3.36 10.41 19.33
C CYS A 184 4.11 9.59 18.29
N LEU A 185 3.54 8.49 17.83
CA LEU A 185 4.08 7.63 16.78
C LEU A 185 3.16 7.65 15.56
N ALA A 186 3.63 8.21 14.43
CA ALA A 186 2.92 8.22 13.17
C ALA A 186 3.52 7.18 12.20
N LEU A 187 2.79 6.10 11.98
CA LEU A 187 3.15 4.98 11.08
C LEU A 187 2.48 5.08 9.72
N SER A 188 1.55 6.03 9.55
CA SER A 188 0.57 6.04 8.47
C SER A 188 0.84 7.10 7.41
N ALA A 189 0.25 6.90 6.24
CA ALA A 189 0.33 7.79 5.08
C ALA A 189 -0.76 8.87 5.14
N THR A 190 -0.50 9.97 5.82
CA THR A 190 -1.49 11.02 6.07
C THR A 190 -1.47 12.18 5.07
N TRP A 191 -0.73 12.10 3.97
CA TRP A 191 -0.62 13.16 2.95
C TRP A 191 -1.94 13.58 2.30
N GLY A 192 -2.96 12.70 2.30
CA GLY A 192 -4.29 13.00 1.77
C GLY A 192 -5.16 13.89 2.65
N PHE A 193 -4.74 14.18 3.90
CA PHE A 193 -5.51 14.92 4.87
C PHE A 193 -5.02 16.36 4.98
N THR A 194 -5.82 17.29 4.44
CA THR A 194 -5.51 18.73 4.47
C THR A 194 -5.30 19.21 5.91
N ARG A 195 -4.21 19.98 6.13
CA ARG A 195 -3.83 20.58 7.41
C ARG A 195 -3.46 19.59 8.54
N TYR A 196 -3.37 18.30 8.22
CA TYR A 196 -2.95 17.31 9.23
C TYR A 196 -1.62 17.69 9.89
N GLY A 197 -0.58 17.99 9.10
CA GLY A 197 0.75 18.34 9.63
C GLY A 197 0.75 19.57 10.52
N ASP A 198 -0.06 20.59 10.17
CA ASP A 198 -0.19 21.81 10.98
C ASP A 198 -0.88 21.53 12.33
N VAL A 199 -1.93 20.69 12.33
CA VAL A 199 -2.69 20.36 13.56
C VAL A 199 -1.84 19.49 14.48
N ILE A 200 -1.09 18.54 13.96
CA ILE A 200 -0.12 17.75 14.75
C ILE A 200 0.92 18.67 15.36
N ALA A 201 1.55 19.56 14.57
CA ALA A 201 2.56 20.49 15.05
C ALA A 201 2.04 21.35 16.23
N ALA A 202 0.84 21.90 16.09
CA ALA A 202 0.22 22.73 17.13
C ALA A 202 -0.04 21.93 18.44
N ASN A 203 -0.50 20.67 18.33
CA ASN A 203 -0.71 19.80 19.50
C ASN A 203 0.61 19.41 20.18
N LEU A 204 1.66 19.07 19.41
CA LEU A 204 2.98 18.75 19.95
C LEU A 204 3.60 19.96 20.65
N GLN A 205 3.52 21.15 20.03
CA GLN A 205 4.03 22.39 20.62
C GLN A 205 3.29 22.74 21.93
N ALA A 206 1.96 22.60 21.97
CA ALA A 206 1.15 22.90 23.14
C ALA A 206 1.42 21.95 24.33
N SER A 207 1.66 20.66 24.02
CA SER A 207 1.85 19.62 25.04
C SER A 207 3.29 19.41 25.47
N GLY A 208 4.27 19.68 24.59
CA GLY A 208 5.66 19.29 24.76
C GLY A 208 5.87 17.78 24.65
N ALA A 209 4.94 17.06 24.01
CA ALA A 209 5.09 15.65 23.68
C ALA A 209 6.15 15.45 22.57
N LYS A 210 6.81 14.29 22.58
CA LYS A 210 7.78 13.90 21.56
C LYS A 210 7.10 13.26 20.36
N CYS A 211 7.74 13.31 19.19
CA CYS A 211 7.16 12.79 17.95
C CYS A 211 8.13 11.89 17.18
N ILE A 212 7.64 10.73 16.81
CA ILE A 212 8.31 9.77 15.91
C ILE A 212 7.46 9.66 14.65
N ASN A 213 8.01 10.07 13.51
CA ASN A 213 7.34 10.04 12.22
C ASN A 213 8.00 9.02 11.27
N THR A 214 7.20 8.29 10.50
CA THR A 214 7.68 7.31 9.52
C THR A 214 7.63 7.86 8.11
N LEU A 215 8.77 7.86 7.42
CA LEU A 215 8.89 8.12 5.98
C LEU A 215 9.33 6.83 5.30
N TYR A 216 8.41 6.19 4.58
CA TYR A 216 8.68 4.94 3.86
C TYR A 216 9.56 5.15 2.65
N ASP A 217 9.32 6.21 1.88
CA ASP A 217 10.12 6.61 0.73
C ASP A 217 9.86 8.08 0.35
N LEU A 218 10.69 8.60 -0.54
CA LEU A 218 10.55 9.92 -1.15
C LEU A 218 10.18 9.83 -2.64
N ILE A 219 9.67 8.69 -3.12
CA ILE A 219 9.36 8.46 -4.54
C ILE A 219 8.52 9.58 -5.15
N PRO A 220 7.40 10.04 -4.55
CA PRO A 220 6.61 11.12 -5.14
C PRO A 220 7.30 12.48 -5.19
N THR A 221 8.27 12.70 -4.30
CA THR A 221 9.08 13.92 -4.23
C THR A 221 10.17 13.90 -5.30
N LEU A 222 10.89 12.79 -5.42
CA LEU A 222 12.03 12.62 -6.32
C LEU A 222 11.61 12.35 -7.77
N PHE A 223 10.46 11.71 -7.97
CA PHE A 223 9.98 11.26 -9.28
C PHE A 223 8.52 11.69 -9.54
N PRO A 224 8.27 13.01 -9.71
CA PRO A 224 6.92 13.54 -9.93
C PRO A 224 6.22 12.96 -11.16
N GLN A 225 6.96 12.43 -12.13
CA GLN A 225 6.43 11.77 -13.32
C GLN A 225 5.78 10.41 -13.04
N TRP A 226 5.99 9.81 -11.87
CA TRP A 226 5.42 8.51 -11.48
C TRP A 226 4.17 8.63 -10.62
N VAL A 227 3.70 9.85 -10.37
CA VAL A 227 2.48 10.12 -9.59
C VAL A 227 1.52 11.01 -10.36
N LEU A 228 0.28 11.12 -9.89
CA LEU A 228 -0.70 12.01 -10.52
C LEU A 228 -0.28 13.47 -10.41
N ALA A 229 -0.68 14.26 -11.41
CA ALA A 229 -0.44 15.70 -11.40
C ALA A 229 -0.96 16.32 -10.09
N GLY A 230 -0.13 17.11 -9.43
CA GLY A 230 -0.41 17.75 -8.14
C GLY A 230 -0.19 16.87 -6.90
N GLN A 231 -0.08 15.55 -7.02
CA GLN A 231 0.23 14.69 -5.87
C GLN A 231 1.66 14.89 -5.37
N SER A 232 2.62 15.08 -6.28
CA SER A 232 4.02 15.28 -5.89
C SER A 232 4.18 16.45 -4.92
N GLN A 233 3.62 17.62 -5.26
CA GLN A 233 3.71 18.81 -4.38
C GLN A 233 3.06 18.57 -3.01
N MET A 234 1.91 17.91 -2.99
CA MET A 234 1.19 17.60 -1.76
C MET A 234 2.00 16.65 -0.87
N ILE A 235 2.57 15.58 -1.46
CA ILE A 235 3.34 14.58 -0.73
C ILE A 235 4.71 15.16 -0.31
N THR A 236 5.33 15.99 -1.14
CA THR A 236 6.57 16.72 -0.78
C THR A 236 6.36 17.64 0.43
N LEU A 237 5.27 18.42 0.45
CA LEU A 237 4.93 19.25 1.60
C LEU A 237 4.70 18.40 2.85
N TRP A 238 3.97 17.30 2.71
CA TRP A 238 3.74 16.36 3.81
C TRP A 238 5.06 15.77 4.33
N ALA A 239 5.93 15.26 3.46
CA ALA A 239 7.22 14.70 3.84
C ALA A 239 8.09 15.70 4.59
N ARG A 240 8.11 16.97 4.12
CA ARG A 240 8.77 18.07 4.80
C ARG A 240 8.22 18.28 6.21
N GLN A 241 6.90 18.35 6.39
CA GLN A 241 6.25 18.50 7.70
C GLN A 241 6.51 17.30 8.62
N GLN A 242 6.61 16.07 8.06
CA GLN A 242 6.98 14.89 8.87
C GLN A 242 8.39 15.06 9.46
N ILE A 243 9.35 15.57 8.70
CA ILE A 243 10.71 15.81 9.18
C ILE A 243 10.74 16.98 10.17
N GLU A 244 10.08 18.09 9.85
CA GLU A 244 10.06 19.29 10.70
C GLU A 244 9.47 19.02 12.10
N ASN A 245 8.43 18.19 12.16
CA ASN A 245 7.71 17.86 13.38
C ASN A 245 8.29 16.67 14.18
N ALA A 246 9.24 15.93 13.61
CA ALA A 246 9.80 14.75 14.26
C ALA A 246 10.91 15.09 15.27
N ASP A 247 10.99 14.34 16.35
CA ASP A 247 12.20 14.18 17.17
C ASP A 247 13.07 13.04 16.61
N VAL A 248 12.43 11.98 16.03
CA VAL A 248 13.07 10.89 15.33
C VAL A 248 12.27 10.55 14.06
N VAL A 249 12.95 10.35 12.94
CA VAL A 249 12.37 9.86 11.69
C VAL A 249 12.65 8.36 11.57
N LEU A 250 11.62 7.55 11.38
CA LEU A 250 11.75 6.15 11.02
C LEU A 250 11.72 6.00 9.50
N THR A 251 12.54 5.09 9.01
CA THR A 251 12.49 4.65 7.61
C THR A 251 12.73 3.14 7.51
N ILE A 252 12.64 2.56 6.32
CA ILE A 252 12.52 1.10 6.16
C ILE A 252 13.74 0.43 5.51
N SER A 253 14.76 1.19 5.14
CA SER A 253 16.02 0.68 4.58
C SER A 253 17.17 1.66 4.78
N GLU A 254 18.41 1.17 4.75
CA GLU A 254 19.60 2.03 4.76
C GLU A 254 19.68 2.89 3.50
N PHE A 255 19.16 2.39 2.38
CA PHE A 255 19.05 3.19 1.16
C PHE A 255 18.13 4.40 1.41
N GLN A 256 16.94 4.22 1.96
CA GLN A 256 16.01 5.31 2.23
C GLN A 256 16.55 6.28 3.30
N LYS A 257 17.30 5.78 4.27
CA LYS A 257 17.98 6.64 5.26
C LYS A 257 18.93 7.62 4.57
N ARG A 258 19.76 7.14 3.63
CA ARG A 258 20.65 8.02 2.84
C ARG A 258 19.88 9.02 1.99
N GLU A 259 18.81 8.59 1.31
CA GLU A 259 17.94 9.46 0.50
C GLU A 259 17.29 10.57 1.34
N ILE A 260 16.74 10.22 2.51
CA ILE A 260 16.13 11.19 3.43
C ILE A 260 17.18 12.14 3.99
N SER A 261 18.37 11.66 4.36
CA SER A 261 19.48 12.51 4.81
C SER A 261 19.89 13.52 3.73
N GLY A 262 20.05 13.07 2.48
CA GLY A 262 20.34 13.96 1.34
C GLY A 262 19.23 14.97 1.05
N TYR A 263 17.97 14.57 1.24
CA TYR A 263 16.84 15.48 1.09
C TYR A 263 16.83 16.55 2.19
N ILE A 264 17.09 16.18 3.45
CA ILE A 264 17.21 17.12 4.59
C ILE A 264 18.30 18.16 4.29
N GLU A 265 19.47 17.73 3.84
CA GLU A 265 20.60 18.60 3.50
C GLU A 265 20.25 19.56 2.34
N THR A 266 19.72 19.01 1.23
CA THR A 266 19.39 19.76 0.02
C THR A 266 18.32 20.83 0.27
N ASP A 267 17.27 20.48 0.99
CA ASP A 267 16.13 21.36 1.28
C ASP A 267 16.34 22.20 2.56
N ARG A 268 17.51 22.09 3.21
CA ARG A 268 17.88 22.79 4.44
C ARG A 268 16.83 22.61 5.56
N LEU A 269 16.37 21.39 5.71
CA LEU A 269 15.44 21.01 6.77
C LEU A 269 16.19 20.83 8.11
N PRO A 270 15.50 20.85 9.26
CA PRO A 270 16.11 20.54 10.53
C PRO A 270 16.74 19.14 10.51
N GLU A 271 17.97 19.03 10.93
CA GLU A 271 18.63 17.74 11.12
C GLU A 271 17.88 16.91 12.17
N ARG A 272 17.60 15.64 11.84
CA ARG A 272 16.87 14.71 12.69
C ARG A 272 17.57 13.36 12.74
N PRO A 273 17.59 12.67 13.88
CA PRO A 273 17.99 11.27 13.94
C PRO A 273 17.09 10.43 13.02
N ILE A 274 17.70 9.59 12.16
CA ILE A 274 16.98 8.68 11.27
C ILE A 274 17.31 7.25 11.67
N GLU A 275 16.29 6.51 12.09
CA GLU A 275 16.39 5.11 12.50
C GLU A 275 15.77 4.20 11.44
N VAL A 276 16.45 3.10 11.11
CA VAL A 276 15.95 2.12 10.14
C VAL A 276 15.22 1.02 10.87
N ILE A 277 13.94 0.85 10.54
CA ILE A 277 13.11 -0.26 10.99
C ILE A 277 12.87 -1.21 9.81
N HIS A 278 13.28 -2.46 9.93
CA HIS A 278 12.97 -3.45 8.91
C HIS A 278 11.50 -3.84 8.96
N LEU A 279 10.88 -4.01 7.80
CA LEU A 279 9.51 -4.52 7.71
C LEU A 279 9.50 -6.04 7.87
N GLY A 280 8.52 -6.54 8.59
CA GLY A 280 8.33 -7.98 8.76
C GLY A 280 7.84 -8.65 7.46
N ASP A 281 8.25 -9.88 7.24
CA ASP A 281 7.72 -10.72 6.18
C ASP A 281 6.23 -11.03 6.43
N SER A 282 5.48 -11.34 5.38
CA SER A 282 4.03 -11.55 5.46
C SER A 282 3.66 -12.88 6.16
N PRO A 283 3.38 -12.90 7.47
CA PRO A 283 3.11 -14.15 8.19
C PRO A 283 1.81 -14.83 7.71
N LYS A 284 0.85 -14.05 7.20
CA LYS A 284 -0.39 -14.60 6.64
C LYS A 284 -0.14 -15.40 5.37
N LEU A 285 0.79 -14.96 4.53
CA LEU A 285 1.18 -15.69 3.32
C LEU A 285 1.85 -17.03 3.68
N VAL A 286 2.76 -17.00 4.67
CA VAL A 286 3.41 -18.22 5.18
C VAL A 286 2.40 -19.17 5.82
N ALA A 287 1.48 -18.67 6.65
CA ALA A 287 0.43 -19.49 7.27
C ALA A 287 -0.53 -20.08 6.22
N ALA A 288 -0.91 -19.32 5.20
CA ALA A 288 -1.77 -19.80 4.12
C ALA A 288 -1.10 -20.89 3.26
N THR A 289 0.24 -20.88 3.13
CA THR A 289 0.95 -21.95 2.43
C THR A 289 1.09 -23.23 3.26
N SER A 290 1.02 -23.14 4.59
CA SER A 290 1.08 -24.31 5.50
C SER A 290 -0.20 -25.15 5.44
N ALA A 291 -1.36 -24.55 5.16
CA ALA A 291 -2.59 -25.24 4.81
C ALA A 291 -2.60 -25.61 3.32
N SER A 292 -3.50 -26.50 2.88
CA SER A 292 -3.75 -26.71 1.45
C SER A 292 -4.65 -25.57 0.96
N PRO A 293 -4.11 -24.51 0.35
CA PRO A 293 -4.94 -23.40 -0.09
C PRO A 293 -5.91 -23.87 -1.18
N PRO A 294 -7.12 -23.30 -1.26
CA PRO A 294 -8.08 -23.61 -2.30
C PRO A 294 -7.48 -23.26 -3.69
N LEU A 295 -7.93 -23.96 -4.71
CA LEU A 295 -7.54 -23.63 -6.08
C LEU A 295 -7.90 -22.18 -6.40
N PRO A 296 -6.98 -21.42 -7.01
CA PRO A 296 -7.24 -20.04 -7.39
C PRO A 296 -8.26 -19.95 -8.53
N ARG A 297 -8.86 -18.77 -8.72
CA ARG A 297 -9.79 -18.50 -9.83
C ARG A 297 -9.20 -18.73 -11.21
N TYR A 298 -7.90 -18.54 -11.34
CA TYR A 298 -7.12 -18.83 -12.55
C TYR A 298 -6.03 -19.84 -12.23
N VAL A 299 -6.10 -21.00 -12.85
CA VAL A 299 -5.06 -22.04 -12.78
C VAL A 299 -4.25 -21.98 -14.08
N PRO A 300 -2.92 -21.70 -14.01
CA PRO A 300 -2.08 -21.70 -15.20
C PRO A 300 -2.06 -23.04 -15.91
N GLU A 301 -2.09 -23.02 -17.24
CA GLU A 301 -2.12 -24.23 -18.08
C GLU A 301 -0.75 -24.92 -18.20
N ARG A 302 0.32 -24.24 -17.80
CA ARG A 302 1.70 -24.70 -17.90
C ARG A 302 2.55 -24.13 -16.74
N LYS A 303 3.85 -24.48 -16.69
CA LYS A 303 4.84 -23.87 -15.79
C LYS A 303 4.69 -22.34 -15.83
N PHE A 304 4.76 -21.67 -14.70
CA PHE A 304 4.53 -20.22 -14.63
C PHE A 304 5.46 -19.51 -13.68
N VAL A 305 5.67 -18.22 -13.96
CA VAL A 305 6.46 -17.26 -13.19
C VAL A 305 5.52 -16.17 -12.70
N ILE A 306 5.78 -15.63 -11.53
CA ILE A 306 4.96 -14.53 -10.97
C ILE A 306 5.76 -13.25 -10.79
N CYS A 307 5.11 -12.13 -11.11
CA CYS A 307 5.54 -10.79 -10.77
C CYS A 307 4.45 -10.14 -9.93
N VAL A 308 4.69 -10.03 -8.62
CA VAL A 308 3.70 -9.54 -7.65
C VAL A 308 3.97 -8.08 -7.35
N SER A 309 3.14 -7.19 -7.86
CA SER A 309 3.17 -5.75 -7.54
C SER A 309 1.96 -5.04 -8.12
N THR A 310 1.61 -3.88 -7.58
CA THR A 310 0.77 -2.92 -8.33
C THR A 310 1.39 -2.67 -9.70
N LEU A 311 0.59 -2.74 -10.77
CA LEU A 311 1.09 -2.43 -12.10
C LEU A 311 1.30 -0.91 -12.21
N ASP A 312 2.55 -0.51 -12.25
CA ASP A 312 2.99 0.88 -12.28
C ASP A 312 4.26 0.99 -13.14
N VAL A 313 4.51 2.14 -13.74
CA VAL A 313 5.67 2.36 -14.63
C VAL A 313 6.99 2.01 -13.93
N ARG A 314 7.17 2.44 -12.67
CA ARG A 314 8.39 2.17 -11.90
C ARG A 314 8.63 0.69 -11.60
N LYS A 315 7.57 -0.14 -11.62
CA LYS A 315 7.65 -1.60 -11.43
C LYS A 315 8.11 -2.35 -12.69
N ASN A 316 8.25 -1.62 -13.81
CA ASN A 316 8.93 -2.05 -15.03
C ASN A 316 8.36 -3.31 -15.70
N HIS A 317 7.05 -3.52 -15.62
CA HIS A 317 6.36 -4.62 -16.31
C HIS A 317 6.58 -4.61 -17.83
N GLY A 318 6.87 -3.42 -18.42
CA GLY A 318 7.20 -3.26 -19.83
C GLY A 318 8.50 -3.97 -20.24
N LEU A 319 9.48 -4.07 -19.33
CA LEU A 319 10.68 -4.88 -19.58
C LEU A 319 10.31 -6.36 -19.69
N LEU A 320 9.52 -6.87 -18.74
CA LEU A 320 9.11 -8.28 -18.74
C LEU A 320 8.24 -8.62 -19.94
N TYR A 321 7.37 -7.70 -20.41
CA TYR A 321 6.62 -7.89 -21.64
C TYR A 321 7.56 -8.19 -22.82
N ARG A 322 8.65 -7.42 -22.99
CA ARG A 322 9.62 -7.64 -24.08
C ARG A 322 10.45 -8.91 -23.86
N VAL A 323 10.83 -9.22 -22.62
CA VAL A 323 11.55 -10.45 -22.28
C VAL A 323 10.72 -11.67 -22.66
N TRP A 324 9.42 -11.66 -22.33
CA TRP A 324 8.52 -12.77 -22.67
C TRP A 324 8.17 -12.86 -24.15
N GLN A 325 8.13 -11.74 -24.89
CA GLN A 325 8.05 -11.79 -26.36
C GLN A 325 9.21 -12.61 -26.93
N ARG A 326 10.44 -12.28 -26.53
CA ARG A 326 11.64 -12.99 -27.00
C ARG A 326 11.66 -14.44 -26.51
N LEU A 327 11.31 -14.69 -25.25
CA LEU A 327 11.28 -16.03 -24.68
C LEU A 327 10.26 -16.93 -25.39
N ALA A 328 9.10 -16.40 -25.73
CA ALA A 328 8.06 -17.13 -26.46
C ALA A 328 8.48 -17.47 -27.88
N GLU A 329 9.24 -16.59 -28.55
CA GLU A 329 9.82 -16.88 -29.86
C GLU A 329 10.83 -18.04 -29.82
N GLU A 330 11.69 -18.08 -28.78
CA GLU A 330 12.76 -19.08 -28.68
C GLU A 330 12.28 -20.42 -28.13
N LEU A 331 11.42 -20.41 -27.09
CA LEU A 331 10.98 -21.63 -26.39
C LEU A 331 9.63 -22.18 -26.91
N GLY A 332 8.87 -21.39 -27.66
CA GLY A 332 7.57 -21.81 -28.18
C GLY A 332 6.63 -22.36 -27.09
N PRO A 333 6.16 -23.63 -27.22
CA PRO A 333 5.25 -24.23 -26.22
C PRO A 333 5.85 -24.40 -24.82
N ASP A 334 7.18 -24.49 -24.70
CA ASP A 334 7.90 -24.66 -23.43
C ASP A 334 8.11 -23.34 -22.67
N CYS A 335 7.73 -22.20 -23.27
CA CYS A 335 7.79 -20.90 -22.63
C CYS A 335 6.84 -20.88 -21.42
N PRO A 336 7.35 -20.56 -20.18
CA PRO A 336 6.49 -20.47 -19.02
C PRO A 336 5.53 -19.28 -19.14
N GLN A 337 4.33 -19.41 -18.53
CA GLN A 337 3.45 -18.26 -18.40
C GLN A 337 4.03 -17.25 -17.41
N LEU A 338 3.80 -15.96 -17.66
CA LEU A 338 4.08 -14.88 -16.75
C LEU A 338 2.76 -14.35 -16.17
N LEU A 339 2.61 -14.41 -14.87
CA LEU A 339 1.46 -13.82 -14.20
C LEU A 339 1.85 -12.48 -13.58
N PHE A 340 1.25 -11.40 -14.07
CA PHE A 340 1.27 -10.10 -13.40
C PHE A 340 0.15 -10.08 -12.35
N ILE A 341 0.52 -10.12 -11.08
CA ILE A 341 -0.43 -10.17 -9.96
C ILE A 341 -0.44 -8.82 -9.25
N GLY A 342 -1.55 -8.10 -9.39
CA GLY A 342 -1.77 -6.81 -8.72
C GLY A 342 -2.70 -5.87 -9.49
N THR A 343 -3.10 -4.80 -8.80
CA THR A 343 -4.04 -3.83 -9.35
C THR A 343 -3.34 -2.88 -10.33
N PRO A 344 -3.92 -2.59 -11.51
CA PRO A 344 -3.42 -1.57 -12.41
C PRO A 344 -3.46 -0.18 -11.75
N HIS A 345 -2.38 0.56 -11.90
CA HIS A 345 -2.26 1.92 -11.40
C HIS A 345 -1.98 2.90 -12.56
N LEU A 346 -0.99 3.79 -12.43
CA LEU A 346 -0.73 4.84 -13.40
C LEU A 346 0.04 4.35 -14.63
N HIS A 347 -0.31 4.90 -15.79
CA HIS A 347 0.44 4.81 -17.05
C HIS A 347 0.70 3.36 -17.56
N VAL A 348 -0.21 2.43 -17.28
CA VAL A 348 -0.09 1.03 -17.70
C VAL A 348 -1.16 0.57 -18.68
N SER A 349 -2.10 1.44 -19.07
CA SER A 349 -3.19 1.12 -20.01
C SER A 349 -2.68 0.58 -21.34
N ASP A 350 -1.63 1.19 -21.89
CA ASP A 350 -1.06 0.82 -23.18
C ASP A 350 -0.37 -0.54 -23.10
N LEU A 351 0.35 -0.81 -22.00
CA LEU A 351 0.94 -2.12 -21.76
C LEU A 351 -0.13 -3.22 -21.67
N LEU A 352 -1.21 -2.97 -20.92
CA LEU A 352 -2.31 -3.92 -20.80
C LEU A 352 -3.03 -4.15 -22.14
N HIS A 353 -3.14 -3.09 -22.96
CA HIS A 353 -3.65 -3.21 -24.31
C HIS A 353 -2.73 -4.08 -25.19
N GLN A 354 -1.41 -3.84 -25.17
CA GLN A 354 -0.43 -4.65 -25.88
C GLN A 354 -0.52 -6.12 -25.47
N ILE A 355 -0.47 -6.44 -24.18
CA ILE A 355 -0.57 -7.81 -23.66
C ILE A 355 -1.83 -8.51 -24.18
N ARG A 356 -2.97 -7.81 -24.23
CA ARG A 356 -4.25 -8.39 -24.68
C ARG A 356 -4.28 -8.74 -26.17
N TYR A 357 -3.67 -7.91 -27.02
CA TYR A 357 -3.83 -8.00 -28.48
C TYR A 357 -2.61 -8.49 -29.23
N ASP A 358 -1.45 -8.53 -28.59
CA ASP A 358 -0.24 -9.11 -29.16
C ASP A 358 -0.33 -10.64 -29.14
N ARG A 359 -0.43 -11.22 -30.35
CA ARG A 359 -0.58 -12.67 -30.55
C ARG A 359 0.63 -13.47 -30.07
N SER A 360 1.80 -12.87 -29.97
CA SER A 360 3.02 -13.55 -29.50
C SER A 360 2.98 -13.85 -27.99
N VAL A 361 2.26 -13.03 -27.20
CA VAL A 361 2.25 -13.13 -25.73
C VAL A 361 0.87 -13.22 -25.08
N ASN A 362 -0.22 -13.02 -25.79
CA ASN A 362 -1.57 -12.94 -25.20
C ASN A 362 -2.07 -14.24 -24.52
N LYS A 363 -1.39 -15.37 -24.77
CA LYS A 363 -1.61 -16.66 -24.08
C LYS A 363 -0.50 -16.99 -23.06
N VAL A 364 0.56 -16.17 -23.04
CA VAL A 364 1.76 -16.40 -22.24
C VAL A 364 1.82 -15.43 -21.07
N ILE A 365 1.39 -14.16 -21.27
CA ILE A 365 1.32 -13.16 -20.19
C ILE A 365 -0.13 -12.99 -19.76
N VAL A 366 -0.38 -13.18 -18.47
CA VAL A 366 -1.71 -13.07 -17.86
C VAL A 366 -1.68 -12.03 -16.74
N HIS A 367 -2.66 -11.13 -16.73
CA HIS A 367 -2.82 -10.16 -15.66
C HIS A 367 -3.98 -10.56 -14.73
N LEU A 368 -3.69 -10.62 -13.43
CA LEU A 368 -4.62 -10.99 -12.36
C LEU A 368 -4.74 -9.83 -11.36
N ALA A 369 -5.89 -9.18 -11.36
CA ALA A 369 -6.25 -8.19 -10.35
C ALA A 369 -7.07 -8.84 -9.22
N ASP A 370 -7.12 -8.19 -8.06
CA ASP A 370 -7.95 -8.59 -6.91
C ASP A 370 -7.74 -10.05 -6.46
N VAL A 371 -6.48 -10.49 -6.44
CA VAL A 371 -6.06 -11.82 -5.94
C VAL A 371 -6.09 -11.80 -4.42
N SER A 372 -6.74 -12.80 -3.78
CA SER A 372 -6.76 -12.93 -2.32
C SER A 372 -5.40 -13.39 -1.76
N ASP A 373 -5.19 -13.25 -0.45
CA ASP A 373 -3.95 -13.73 0.20
C ASP A 373 -3.80 -15.25 0.07
N GLU A 374 -4.90 -16.01 0.07
CA GLU A 374 -4.91 -17.47 -0.12
C GLU A 374 -4.56 -17.85 -1.57
N GLU A 375 -5.14 -17.14 -2.56
CA GLU A 375 -4.79 -17.33 -3.97
C GLU A 375 -3.33 -16.96 -4.22
N LEU A 376 -2.85 -15.87 -3.62
CA LEU A 376 -1.45 -15.42 -3.74
C LEU A 376 -0.50 -16.46 -3.14
N ALA A 377 -0.83 -17.02 -1.98
CA ALA A 377 -0.06 -18.12 -1.36
C ALA A 377 0.02 -19.34 -2.28
N TRP A 378 -1.10 -19.68 -2.96
CA TRP A 378 -1.11 -20.76 -3.93
C TRP A 378 -0.17 -20.49 -5.10
N TYR A 379 -0.20 -19.26 -5.65
CA TYR A 379 0.70 -18.88 -6.75
C TYR A 379 2.17 -18.92 -6.35
N TYR A 380 2.53 -18.40 -5.20
CA TYR A 380 3.91 -18.51 -4.69
C TYR A 380 4.34 -19.96 -4.50
N LYS A 381 3.48 -20.80 -3.94
CA LYS A 381 3.77 -22.23 -3.69
C LYS A 381 4.03 -23.02 -4.98
N ASN A 382 3.37 -22.65 -6.08
CA ASN A 382 3.35 -23.44 -7.32
C ASN A 382 4.10 -22.76 -8.48
N CYS A 383 4.61 -21.54 -8.36
CA CYS A 383 5.40 -20.89 -9.39
C CYS A 383 6.76 -21.56 -9.58
N ALA A 384 7.33 -21.45 -10.76
CA ALA A 384 8.68 -21.90 -11.05
C ALA A 384 9.72 -21.00 -10.35
N PHE A 385 9.52 -19.71 -10.42
CA PHE A 385 10.31 -18.69 -9.74
C PHE A 385 9.53 -17.37 -9.72
N THR A 386 10.07 -16.37 -9.02
CA THR A 386 9.51 -15.02 -8.96
C THR A 386 10.42 -14.03 -9.66
N ILE A 387 9.85 -12.92 -10.15
CA ILE A 387 10.64 -11.86 -10.78
C ILE A 387 10.16 -10.48 -10.35
N TYR A 388 11.10 -9.58 -10.00
CA TYR A 388 10.80 -8.25 -9.51
C TYR A 388 11.71 -7.18 -10.14
N PRO A 389 11.36 -6.66 -11.34
CA PRO A 389 12.24 -5.80 -12.15
C PRO A 389 12.16 -4.32 -11.80
N SER A 390 11.72 -3.97 -10.60
CA SER A 390 11.49 -2.58 -10.19
C SER A 390 12.71 -1.68 -10.38
N ILE A 391 12.45 -0.45 -10.84
CA ILE A 391 13.45 0.59 -11.01
C ILE A 391 13.78 1.27 -9.68
N TYR A 392 12.78 1.45 -8.82
CA TYR A 392 12.94 2.12 -7.54
C TYR A 392 11.94 1.59 -6.50
N GLU A 393 12.43 1.32 -5.28
CA GLU A 393 11.61 0.85 -4.14
C GLU A 393 12.12 1.44 -2.82
N GLY A 394 11.20 1.56 -1.86
CA GLY A 394 11.52 1.86 -0.47
C GLY A 394 12.06 0.63 0.29
N TRP A 395 11.56 -0.58 -0.06
CA TRP A 395 12.02 -1.87 0.47
C TRP A 395 12.06 -2.93 -0.65
N GLY A 396 11.10 -3.78 -0.76
CA GLY A 396 11.02 -4.89 -1.70
C GLY A 396 10.29 -6.09 -1.11
N LEU A 397 9.12 -5.87 -0.49
CA LEU A 397 8.32 -6.93 0.13
C LEU A 397 8.16 -8.19 -0.75
N PRO A 398 7.93 -8.13 -2.09
CA PRO A 398 7.83 -9.33 -2.90
C PRO A 398 9.10 -10.18 -2.94
N ILE A 399 10.28 -9.57 -2.74
CA ILE A 399 11.54 -10.31 -2.63
C ILE A 399 11.55 -11.08 -1.30
N SER A 400 11.35 -10.39 -0.18
CA SER A 400 11.33 -11.04 1.13
C SER A 400 10.20 -12.07 1.26
N GLU A 401 9.03 -11.83 0.63
CA GLU A 401 7.95 -12.81 0.52
C GLU A 401 8.40 -14.07 -0.26
N SER A 402 9.10 -13.91 -1.38
CA SER A 402 9.65 -15.04 -2.16
C SER A 402 10.64 -15.86 -1.33
N LEU A 403 11.58 -15.19 -0.66
CA LEU A 403 12.60 -15.84 0.15
C LEU A 403 11.99 -16.55 1.36
N SER A 404 11.02 -15.93 2.05
CA SER A 404 10.33 -16.53 3.20
C SER A 404 9.53 -17.80 2.84
N LEU A 405 9.15 -17.93 1.56
CA LEU A 405 8.49 -19.09 1.00
C LEU A 405 9.45 -20.08 0.29
N GLY A 406 10.76 -19.84 0.41
CA GLY A 406 11.80 -20.68 -0.18
C GLY A 406 11.83 -20.64 -1.70
N ARG A 407 11.35 -19.54 -2.33
CA ARG A 407 11.27 -19.41 -3.78
C ARG A 407 12.41 -18.60 -4.36
N TYR A 408 13.01 -19.12 -5.43
CA TYR A 408 14.01 -18.40 -6.20
C TYR A 408 13.42 -17.10 -6.78
N CYS A 409 14.17 -16.01 -6.66
CA CYS A 409 13.77 -14.69 -7.11
C CYS A 409 14.83 -14.06 -8.02
N ILE A 410 14.41 -13.44 -9.11
CA ILE A 410 15.24 -12.57 -9.96
C ILE A 410 14.76 -11.13 -9.72
N ALA A 411 15.67 -10.20 -9.40
CA ALA A 411 15.29 -8.83 -9.05
C ALA A 411 16.17 -7.77 -9.69
N GLY A 412 15.66 -6.53 -9.75
CA GLY A 412 16.49 -5.37 -10.06
C GLY A 412 17.55 -5.14 -8.98
N ASN A 413 18.72 -4.61 -9.35
CA ASN A 413 19.86 -4.37 -8.45
C ASN A 413 19.88 -2.95 -7.87
N ARG A 414 18.74 -2.23 -7.89
CA ARG A 414 18.70 -0.80 -7.53
C ARG A 414 18.01 -0.56 -6.22
N THR A 415 18.36 0.56 -5.59
CA THR A 415 17.76 1.10 -4.37
C THR A 415 17.87 0.15 -3.17
N SER A 416 16.77 -0.17 -2.52
CA SER A 416 16.71 -1.08 -1.36
C SER A 416 16.60 -2.56 -1.73
N LEU A 417 16.47 -2.90 -3.02
CA LEU A 417 16.25 -4.30 -3.43
C LEU A 417 17.39 -5.24 -3.03
N PRO A 418 18.70 -4.82 -3.15
CA PRO A 418 19.81 -5.63 -2.64
C PRO A 418 19.80 -5.81 -1.10
N GLU A 419 19.25 -4.83 -0.34
CA GLU A 419 19.09 -4.98 1.11
C GLU A 419 18.02 -6.03 1.45
N ALA A 420 16.93 -6.08 0.67
CA ALA A 420 15.84 -7.01 0.89
C ALA A 420 16.18 -8.47 0.53
N GLY A 421 17.02 -8.69 -0.49
CA GLY A 421 17.33 -10.02 -1.01
C GLY A 421 18.71 -10.56 -0.64
N GLY A 422 19.64 -9.69 -0.24
CA GLY A 422 21.01 -10.07 0.08
C GLY A 422 21.68 -10.84 -1.08
N ASP A 423 22.41 -11.89 -0.75
CA ASP A 423 23.08 -12.78 -1.71
C ASP A 423 22.21 -13.98 -2.16
N LEU A 424 20.95 -14.04 -1.70
CA LEU A 424 20.01 -15.13 -2.01
C LEU A 424 19.17 -14.89 -3.28
N VAL A 425 19.44 -13.82 -4.02
CA VAL A 425 18.69 -13.36 -5.20
C VAL A 425 19.64 -13.11 -6.35
N ASP A 426 19.23 -13.41 -7.56
CA ASP A 426 19.95 -12.96 -8.75
C ASP A 426 19.51 -11.56 -9.16
N TYR A 427 20.47 -10.70 -9.40
CA TYR A 427 20.25 -9.30 -9.70
C TYR A 427 20.63 -8.93 -11.12
N PHE A 428 19.88 -7.99 -11.70
CA PHE A 428 20.21 -7.36 -12.98
C PHE A 428 19.92 -5.85 -12.93
N ASP A 429 20.54 -5.07 -13.80
CA ASP A 429 20.16 -3.67 -13.97
C ASP A 429 18.78 -3.60 -14.65
N PRO A 430 17.74 -2.98 -14.03
CA PRO A 430 16.38 -2.90 -14.59
C PRO A 430 16.29 -2.17 -15.94
N PHE A 431 17.38 -1.56 -16.41
CA PHE A 431 17.49 -0.98 -17.75
C PHE A 431 18.24 -1.88 -18.74
N ASP A 432 18.80 -3.00 -18.28
CA ASP A 432 19.48 -3.98 -19.14
C ASP A 432 18.56 -5.16 -19.51
N PHE A 433 17.99 -5.08 -20.71
CA PHE A 433 17.16 -6.15 -21.27
C PHE A 433 17.94 -7.46 -21.39
N ALA A 434 19.20 -7.42 -21.85
CA ALA A 434 19.98 -8.62 -22.13
C ALA A 434 20.34 -9.37 -20.84
N ALA A 435 20.71 -8.66 -19.78
CA ALA A 435 20.95 -9.25 -18.47
C ALA A 435 19.70 -9.90 -17.89
N CYS A 436 18.56 -9.19 -17.93
CA CYS A 436 17.26 -9.73 -17.49
C CYS A 436 16.90 -10.99 -18.27
N TYR A 437 16.95 -10.92 -19.61
CA TYR A 437 16.62 -12.03 -20.48
C TYR A 437 17.49 -13.26 -20.19
N LYS A 438 18.81 -13.08 -20.04
CA LYS A 438 19.75 -14.18 -19.75
C LYS A 438 19.40 -14.92 -18.46
N LEU A 439 19.06 -14.20 -17.38
CA LEU A 439 18.67 -14.81 -16.11
C LEU A 439 17.33 -15.52 -16.21
N VAL A 440 16.34 -14.89 -16.86
CA VAL A 440 15.02 -15.49 -17.07
C VAL A 440 15.11 -16.75 -17.94
N TYR A 441 15.88 -16.70 -19.05
CA TYR A 441 16.10 -17.84 -19.93
C TYR A 441 16.73 -19.00 -19.17
N LYS A 442 17.80 -18.74 -18.40
CA LYS A 442 18.46 -19.75 -17.58
C LYS A 442 17.49 -20.38 -16.58
N ALA A 443 16.74 -19.56 -15.82
CA ALA A 443 15.77 -20.07 -14.84
C ALA A 443 14.61 -20.85 -15.49
N ALA A 444 14.23 -20.50 -16.72
CA ALA A 444 13.17 -21.21 -17.44
C ALA A 444 13.61 -22.58 -17.95
N THR A 445 14.89 -22.72 -18.37
CA THR A 445 15.43 -23.90 -19.07
C THR A 445 16.29 -24.81 -18.17
N ASP A 446 16.76 -24.32 -17.02
CA ASP A 446 17.63 -25.05 -16.11
C ASP A 446 16.95 -25.19 -14.72
N PRO A 447 16.13 -26.25 -14.52
CA PRO A 447 15.44 -26.47 -13.25
C PRO A 447 16.40 -26.81 -12.10
N ASP A 448 17.55 -27.40 -12.37
CA ASP A 448 18.54 -27.75 -11.33
C ASP A 448 19.16 -26.47 -10.74
N TYR A 449 19.37 -25.46 -11.58
CA TYR A 449 19.81 -24.13 -11.16
C TYR A 449 18.80 -23.49 -10.20
N VAL A 450 17.52 -23.51 -10.53
CA VAL A 450 16.46 -22.96 -9.67
C VAL A 450 16.39 -23.72 -8.36
N GLN A 451 16.45 -25.05 -8.40
CA GLN A 451 16.41 -25.91 -7.21
C GLN A 451 17.59 -25.63 -6.28
N ALA A 452 18.81 -25.50 -6.81
CA ALA A 452 20.00 -25.18 -5.99
C ALA A 452 19.84 -23.85 -5.25
N TYR A 453 19.26 -22.83 -5.90
CA TYR A 453 18.93 -21.56 -5.24
C TYR A 453 17.87 -21.72 -4.14
N GLU A 454 16.79 -22.46 -4.41
CA GLU A 454 15.74 -22.72 -3.42
C GLU A 454 16.26 -23.50 -2.21
N GLU A 455 17.17 -24.46 -2.39
CA GLU A 455 17.83 -25.17 -1.30
C GLU A 455 18.71 -24.21 -0.47
N ARG A 456 19.47 -23.33 -1.15
CA ARG A 456 20.27 -22.29 -0.48
C ARG A 456 19.41 -21.30 0.31
N ILE A 457 18.28 -20.87 -0.25
CA ILE A 457 17.32 -20.00 0.42
C ILE A 457 16.76 -20.69 1.67
N ARG A 458 16.28 -21.93 1.54
CA ARG A 458 15.74 -22.68 2.69
C ARG A 458 16.77 -22.92 3.82
N ALA A 459 18.03 -23.04 3.47
CA ALA A 459 19.11 -23.23 4.44
C ALA A 459 19.55 -21.94 5.15
N ASN A 460 19.46 -20.78 4.48
CA ASN A 460 20.13 -19.57 4.96
C ASN A 460 19.18 -18.39 5.23
N TYR A 461 17.97 -18.35 4.63
CA TYR A 461 17.07 -17.23 4.84
C TYR A 461 16.38 -17.33 6.21
N VAL A 462 16.52 -16.27 7.00
CA VAL A 462 15.84 -16.12 8.29
C VAL A 462 14.77 -15.03 8.14
N PRO A 463 13.47 -15.40 8.18
CA PRO A 463 12.40 -14.44 8.07
C PRO A 463 12.43 -13.40 9.18
N TYR A 464 12.33 -12.12 8.82
CA TYR A 464 12.19 -11.04 9.79
C TYR A 464 10.72 -10.87 10.18
N ARG A 465 10.44 -10.84 11.48
CA ARG A 465 9.06 -10.86 12.00
C ARG A 465 8.60 -9.46 12.41
N TRP A 466 7.34 -9.15 12.22
CA TRP A 466 6.72 -7.90 12.68
C TRP A 466 6.91 -7.65 14.18
N ALA A 467 6.98 -8.70 14.99
CA ALA A 467 7.32 -8.60 16.42
C ALA A 467 8.70 -7.97 16.65
N GLN A 468 9.67 -8.25 15.77
CA GLN A 468 11.02 -7.65 15.86
C GLN A 468 10.97 -6.16 15.44
N THR A 469 10.17 -5.82 14.42
CA THR A 469 9.91 -4.41 14.06
C THR A 469 9.29 -3.65 15.25
N ALA A 470 8.27 -4.21 15.88
CA ALA A 470 7.59 -3.60 17.01
C ALA A 470 8.50 -3.47 18.23
N ALA A 471 9.32 -4.48 18.53
CA ALA A 471 10.29 -4.43 19.62
C ALA A 471 11.31 -3.29 19.40
N HIS A 472 11.86 -3.17 18.19
CA HIS A 472 12.80 -2.11 17.85
C HIS A 472 12.14 -0.71 17.96
N ILE A 473 10.90 -0.54 17.46
CA ILE A 473 10.16 0.71 17.65
C ILE A 473 9.93 1.00 19.14
N SER A 474 9.60 -0.01 19.95
CA SER A 474 9.41 0.16 21.41
C SER A 474 10.69 0.65 22.08
N GLU A 475 11.86 0.11 21.71
CA GLU A 475 13.17 0.58 22.23
C GLU A 475 13.44 2.05 21.85
N ILE A 476 13.09 2.48 20.64
CA ILE A 476 13.23 3.87 20.20
C ILE A 476 12.31 4.79 21.05
N VAL A 477 11.07 4.36 21.27
CA VAL A 477 10.10 5.08 22.12
C VAL A 477 10.63 5.25 23.54
N ASP A 478 11.16 4.19 24.12
CA ASP A 478 11.67 4.19 25.50
C ASP A 478 12.90 5.11 25.64
N ARG A 479 13.86 5.03 24.70
CA ARG A 479 15.02 5.97 24.65
C ARG A 479 14.60 7.44 24.54
N LEU A 480 13.55 7.72 23.78
CA LEU A 480 13.08 9.09 23.56
C LEU A 480 12.35 9.66 24.78
N SER A 481 11.78 8.79 25.60
CA SER A 481 11.02 9.16 26.80
C SER A 481 11.89 9.30 28.05
N GLU A 482 13.11 8.77 28.06
CA GLU A 482 14.05 8.95 29.16
C GLU A 482 14.46 10.42 29.27
N PRO A 483 14.39 11.01 30.46
CA PRO A 483 14.93 12.35 30.66
C PRO A 483 16.43 12.32 30.34
N HIS A 484 16.89 13.21 29.45
CA HIS A 484 18.31 13.42 29.22
C HIS A 484 18.99 13.60 30.59
N GLN A 485 19.64 12.55 31.09
CA GLN A 485 20.65 12.69 32.12
C GLN A 485 21.77 13.49 31.45
N GLY A 486 21.78 14.79 31.76
CA GLY A 486 22.80 15.69 31.26
C GLY A 486 24.17 15.06 31.52
N ARG A 487 24.93 14.84 30.43
CA ARG A 487 26.37 14.73 30.61
C ARG A 487 26.83 15.97 31.34
N VAL A 488 27.15 15.80 32.58
CA VAL A 488 27.93 16.76 33.34
C VAL A 488 29.33 16.61 32.75
N ASP A 489 29.72 17.59 31.91
CA ASP A 489 31.11 17.75 31.46
C ASP A 489 31.94 18.28 32.64
#